data_a8aeb1791bece095cc2609b255da8d7d
#
_entry.id   a8aeb1791bece095cc2609b255da8d7d
#
_cell.length_a   1.000
_cell.length_b   1.000
_cell.length_c   1.000
_cell.angle_alpha   90.00
_cell.angle_beta   90.00
_cell.angle_gamma   90.00
#
_symmetry.space_group_name_H-M   'P 1'
#
loop_
_entity.id
_entity.type
_entity.pdbx_description
1 polymer ?
#
loop_
_entity_poly.entity_id
_entity_poly.type
_entity_poly.pdbx_seq_one_letter_code
_entity_poly.pdbx_strand_id
1 'polypeptide(L)'
;MRKFGKKKCLYLGLLCSFLATLSYDMFTSVYSLIAARILHGIGFGLSTTFAAALVADVIPAQRRGEGIGYFGLGSTVAMAVAPALGVMLLTDFSANMLFFTSMIVTFLAAVSAKLCNAKEAPLPAEKKHMSIRHKLCEYGTGIPSILTILFGAAYGSVNTFIAMMASEVGIENAGLFFIVGTIFVFISRPFGGRIFDSKGGFWVILPGGILYLIGLGILVSAQSLTVLLVASVFYGFGGGLLLPSLMTWMLNVVTPDRRSGASATFYNMLDIGTSSGIILLGSVAGSIGYVNMYYYVIGVMVMRKIQ
;
A
#
# COMPACT_ATOMS: atom_id res chain seq x y z
N MET A 1 24.93 -0.76 1.46
CA MET A 1 23.94 -1.17 2.47
C MET A 1 24.26 -2.49 3.19
N ARG A 2 24.91 -3.47 2.57
CA ARG A 2 25.27 -4.77 3.18
C ARG A 2 26.18 -4.71 4.43
N LYS A 3 27.03 -3.70 4.56
CA LYS A 3 27.93 -3.55 5.74
C LYS A 3 27.22 -3.11 7.02
N PHE A 4 25.95 -2.65 6.95
CA PHE A 4 25.29 -1.98 8.07
C PHE A 4 24.30 -2.83 8.87
N GLY A 5 23.90 -4.02 8.41
CA GLY A 5 22.86 -4.82 9.06
C GLY A 5 21.45 -4.27 8.85
N LYS A 6 20.42 -5.12 8.97
CA LYS A 6 19.01 -4.77 8.72
C LYS A 6 18.49 -3.75 9.75
N LYS A 7 18.84 -3.92 11.04
CA LYS A 7 18.43 -3.00 12.11
C LYS A 7 18.97 -1.59 11.91
N LYS A 8 20.25 -1.45 11.54
CA LYS A 8 20.85 -0.13 11.29
C LYS A 8 20.18 0.57 10.12
N CYS A 9 19.84 -0.18 9.04
CA CYS A 9 19.11 0.37 7.91
C CYS A 9 17.68 0.80 8.30
N LEU A 10 17.00 0.05 9.17
CA LEU A 10 15.70 0.43 9.71
C LEU A 10 15.79 1.74 10.51
N TYR A 11 16.76 1.86 11.42
CA TYR A 11 16.95 3.09 12.19
C TYR A 11 17.32 4.29 11.31
N LEU A 12 18.14 4.08 10.28
CA LEU A 12 18.46 5.13 9.33
C LEU A 12 17.19 5.59 8.59
N GLY A 13 16.32 4.65 8.19
CA GLY A 13 15.05 4.96 7.57
C GLY A 13 14.13 5.77 8.48
N LEU A 14 13.98 5.36 9.74
CA LEU A 14 13.19 6.09 10.74
C LEU A 14 13.76 7.47 11.04
N LEU A 15 15.08 7.60 11.11
CA LEU A 15 15.75 8.89 11.30
C LEU A 15 15.51 9.82 10.11
N CYS A 16 15.63 9.34 8.87
CA CYS A 16 15.33 10.13 7.68
C CYS A 16 13.86 10.60 7.67
N SER A 17 12.92 9.72 8.02
CA SER A 17 11.50 10.08 8.11
C SER A 17 11.24 11.12 9.20
N PHE A 18 11.87 10.97 10.37
CA PHE A 18 11.77 11.93 11.47
C PHE A 18 12.29 13.32 11.07
N LEU A 19 13.50 13.38 10.49
CA LEU A 19 14.10 14.64 10.03
C LEU A 19 13.29 15.29 8.90
N ALA A 20 12.74 14.49 7.99
CA ALA A 20 11.86 15.00 6.94
C ALA A 20 10.58 15.60 7.53
N THR A 21 9.97 14.94 8.52
CA THR A 21 8.76 15.47 9.18
C THR A 21 9.05 16.77 9.92
N LEU A 22 10.19 16.86 10.62
CA LEU A 22 10.65 18.09 11.26
C LEU A 22 10.84 19.22 10.25
N SER A 23 11.36 18.92 9.06
CA SER A 23 11.62 19.93 8.01
C SER A 23 10.36 20.55 7.41
N TYR A 24 9.20 19.86 7.47
CA TYR A 24 7.94 20.42 6.97
C TYR A 24 7.46 21.64 7.76
N ASP A 25 7.78 21.72 9.03
CA ASP A 25 7.45 22.87 9.88
C ASP A 25 8.41 24.04 9.71
N MET A 26 9.66 23.75 9.31
CA MET A 26 10.73 24.76 9.22
C MET A 26 10.84 25.43 7.86
N PHE A 27 10.39 24.77 6.79
CA PHE A 27 10.64 25.22 5.41
C PHE A 27 9.33 25.43 4.64
N THR A 28 9.17 26.63 4.10
CA THR A 28 7.99 27.07 3.32
C THR A 28 8.25 27.13 1.81
N SER A 29 9.53 27.06 1.37
CA SER A 29 9.87 27.08 -0.04
C SER A 29 9.49 25.78 -0.74
N VAL A 30 8.96 25.85 -1.96
CA VAL A 30 8.61 24.68 -2.78
C VAL A 30 9.80 23.74 -2.97
N TYR A 31 10.99 24.27 -3.21
CA TYR A 31 12.20 23.47 -3.39
C TYR A 31 12.60 22.70 -2.12
N SER A 32 12.49 23.34 -0.95
CA SER A 32 12.78 22.70 0.33
C SER A 32 11.74 21.62 0.67
N LEU A 33 10.46 21.86 0.33
CA LEU A 33 9.41 20.84 0.49
C LEU A 33 9.64 19.61 -0.41
N ILE A 34 10.09 19.81 -1.66
CA ILE A 34 10.46 18.69 -2.55
C ILE A 34 11.64 17.92 -1.96
N ALA A 35 12.68 18.58 -1.47
CA ALA A 35 13.82 17.93 -0.84
C ALA A 35 13.40 17.12 0.40
N ALA A 36 12.53 17.70 1.25
CA ALA A 36 11.95 17.02 2.40
C ALA A 36 11.13 15.77 2.00
N ARG A 37 10.34 15.85 0.92
CA ARG A 37 9.58 14.71 0.37
C ARG A 37 10.48 13.60 -0.16
N ILE A 38 11.58 13.94 -0.83
CA ILE A 38 12.57 12.95 -1.28
C ILE A 38 13.21 12.25 -0.07
N LEU A 39 13.63 13.02 0.95
CA LEU A 39 14.19 12.47 2.18
C LEU A 39 13.17 11.56 2.89
N HIS A 40 11.91 11.99 2.98
CA HIS A 40 10.83 11.20 3.57
C HIS A 40 10.59 9.89 2.80
N GLY A 41 10.56 9.95 1.47
CA GLY A 41 10.42 8.76 0.61
C GLY A 41 11.56 7.75 0.80
N ILE A 42 12.81 8.22 0.90
CA ILE A 42 13.97 7.38 1.22
C ILE A 42 13.79 6.75 2.61
N GLY A 43 13.40 7.55 3.61
CA GLY A 43 13.14 7.08 4.97
C GLY A 43 12.05 6.03 5.04
N PHE A 44 10.93 6.27 4.37
CA PHE A 44 9.80 5.34 4.27
C PHE A 44 10.21 4.02 3.60
N GLY A 45 10.86 4.09 2.44
CA GLY A 45 11.30 2.90 1.70
C GLY A 45 12.30 2.05 2.50
N LEU A 46 13.25 2.66 3.21
CA LEU A 46 14.17 1.95 4.08
C LEU A 46 13.44 1.32 5.27
N SER A 47 12.62 2.08 6.00
CA SER A 47 11.95 1.60 7.20
C SER A 47 10.99 0.46 6.91
N THR A 48 10.15 0.57 5.90
CA THR A 48 9.18 -0.48 5.54
C THR A 48 9.85 -1.74 5.03
N THR A 49 10.86 -1.62 4.15
CA THR A 49 11.58 -2.77 3.58
C THR A 49 12.33 -3.54 4.68
N PHE A 50 13.06 -2.83 5.54
CA PHE A 50 13.85 -3.51 6.57
C PHE A 50 13.02 -3.97 7.77
N ALA A 51 11.90 -3.30 8.09
CA ALA A 51 10.92 -3.82 9.05
C ALA A 51 10.34 -5.16 8.59
N ALA A 52 9.86 -5.23 7.34
CA ALA A 52 9.33 -6.48 6.77
C ALA A 52 10.40 -7.60 6.73
N ALA A 53 11.65 -7.24 6.37
CA ALA A 53 12.76 -8.20 6.34
C ALA A 53 13.12 -8.75 7.74
N LEU A 54 13.10 -7.89 8.78
CA LEU A 54 13.34 -8.30 10.17
C LEU A 54 12.22 -9.17 10.71
N VAL A 55 10.97 -8.82 10.42
CA VAL A 55 9.80 -9.63 10.79
C VAL A 55 9.88 -11.01 10.15
N ALA A 56 10.25 -11.10 8.86
CA ALA A 56 10.42 -12.39 8.18
C ALA A 56 11.55 -13.25 8.76
N ASP A 57 12.57 -12.67 9.39
CA ASP A 57 13.65 -13.39 10.06
C ASP A 57 13.21 -13.98 11.42
N VAL A 58 12.29 -13.31 12.12
CA VAL A 58 11.82 -13.72 13.46
C VAL A 58 10.73 -14.81 13.38
N ILE A 59 9.94 -14.79 12.32
CA ILE A 59 8.82 -15.70 12.16
C ILE A 59 9.31 -17.09 11.73
N PRO A 60 8.93 -18.17 12.46
CA PRO A 60 9.23 -19.55 12.07
C PRO A 60 8.68 -19.86 10.66
N ALA A 61 9.43 -20.65 9.88
CA ALA A 61 9.06 -20.98 8.51
C ALA A 61 7.65 -21.58 8.39
N GLN A 62 7.22 -22.37 9.41
CA GLN A 62 5.93 -23.03 9.48
C GLN A 62 4.74 -22.09 9.69
N ARG A 63 4.98 -20.88 10.23
CA ARG A 63 3.95 -19.87 10.53
C ARG A 63 4.21 -18.54 9.81
N ARG A 64 4.99 -18.58 8.74
CA ARG A 64 5.41 -17.37 8.04
C ARG A 64 4.24 -16.61 7.43
N GLY A 65 3.27 -17.30 6.86
CA GLY A 65 2.06 -16.68 6.30
C GLY A 65 1.22 -15.99 7.38
N GLU A 66 0.99 -16.68 8.51
CA GLU A 66 0.27 -16.14 9.65
C GLU A 66 0.98 -14.88 10.23
N GLY A 67 2.28 -14.98 10.49
CA GLY A 67 3.04 -13.90 11.08
C GLY A 67 3.19 -12.67 10.16
N ILE A 68 3.38 -12.86 8.84
CA ILE A 68 3.36 -11.77 7.86
C ILE A 68 1.95 -11.17 7.77
N GLY A 69 0.91 -12.01 7.90
CA GLY A 69 -0.47 -11.54 7.97
C GLY A 69 -0.70 -10.60 9.15
N TYR A 70 -0.27 -10.95 10.35
CA TYR A 70 -0.35 -10.09 11.54
C TYR A 70 0.46 -8.80 11.38
N PHE A 71 1.66 -8.88 10.83
CA PHE A 71 2.45 -7.67 10.52
C PHE A 71 1.70 -6.73 9.57
N GLY A 72 1.08 -7.28 8.52
CA GLY A 72 0.27 -6.52 7.57
C GLY A 72 -1.01 -5.91 8.17
N LEU A 73 -1.56 -6.47 9.26
CA LEU A 73 -2.69 -5.89 9.98
C LEU A 73 -2.35 -4.51 10.56
N GLY A 74 -1.13 -4.33 11.07
CA GLY A 74 -0.66 -3.03 11.57
C GLY A 74 -0.76 -1.94 10.50
N SER A 75 -0.31 -2.22 9.29
CA SER A 75 -0.45 -1.30 8.15
C SER A 75 -1.91 -1.02 7.81
N THR A 76 -2.77 -2.04 7.86
CA THR A 76 -4.21 -1.88 7.56
C THR A 76 -4.91 -1.00 8.59
N VAL A 77 -4.61 -1.18 9.89
CA VAL A 77 -5.12 -0.30 10.95
C VAL A 77 -4.62 1.12 10.77
N ALA A 78 -3.34 1.30 10.49
CA ALA A 78 -2.77 2.62 10.26
C ALA A 78 -3.44 3.33 9.08
N MET A 79 -3.71 2.65 7.98
CA MET A 79 -4.40 3.21 6.81
C MET A 79 -5.87 3.60 7.09
N ALA A 80 -6.53 2.96 8.05
CA ALA A 80 -7.88 3.33 8.46
C ALA A 80 -7.89 4.51 9.42
N VAL A 81 -6.98 4.52 10.39
CA VAL A 81 -7.00 5.46 11.51
C VAL A 81 -6.24 6.75 11.18
N ALA A 82 -5.11 6.67 10.47
CA ALA A 82 -4.25 7.82 10.23
C ALA A 82 -4.92 8.97 9.44
N PRO A 83 -5.73 8.72 8.38
CA PRO A 83 -6.42 9.81 7.70
C PRO A 83 -7.44 10.53 8.61
N ALA A 84 -8.19 9.77 9.41
CA ALA A 84 -9.16 10.34 10.34
C ALA A 84 -8.48 11.20 11.42
N LEU A 85 -7.41 10.68 12.03
CA LEU A 85 -6.59 11.45 12.97
C LEU A 85 -5.94 12.66 12.30
N GLY A 86 -5.47 12.52 11.08
CA GLY A 86 -4.86 13.60 10.32
C GLY A 86 -5.81 14.75 10.07
N VAL A 87 -7.04 14.46 9.63
CA VAL A 87 -8.08 15.47 9.44
C VAL A 87 -8.44 16.14 10.77
N MET A 88 -8.70 15.36 11.82
CA MET A 88 -9.01 15.90 13.16
C MET A 88 -7.92 16.85 13.67
N LEU A 89 -6.64 16.46 13.54
CA LEU A 89 -5.53 17.30 13.99
C LEU A 89 -5.40 18.59 13.18
N LEU A 90 -5.73 18.56 11.88
CA LEU A 90 -5.69 19.74 11.02
C LEU A 90 -6.88 20.67 11.26
N THR A 91 -8.08 20.13 11.50
CA THR A 91 -9.29 20.93 11.67
C THR A 91 -9.43 21.51 13.08
N ASP A 92 -9.14 20.68 14.11
CA ASP A 92 -9.41 21.04 15.50
C ASP A 92 -8.18 21.68 16.18
N PHE A 93 -6.97 21.49 15.62
CA PHE A 93 -5.75 22.03 16.19
C PHE A 93 -4.95 22.83 15.15
N SER A 94 -3.88 22.24 14.58
CA SER A 94 -3.01 22.92 13.59
C SER A 94 -2.15 21.92 12.80
N ALA A 95 -1.56 22.39 11.69
CA ALA A 95 -0.58 21.62 10.93
C ALA A 95 0.64 21.23 11.77
N ASN A 96 1.11 22.13 12.65
CA ASN A 96 2.24 21.87 13.54
C ASN A 96 1.94 20.71 14.49
N MET A 97 0.71 20.61 15.00
CA MET A 97 0.28 19.52 15.87
C MET A 97 0.26 18.18 15.12
N LEU A 98 -0.14 18.20 13.84
CA LEU A 98 -0.07 17.02 12.97
C LEU A 98 1.38 16.52 12.80
N PHE A 99 2.32 17.43 12.48
CA PHE A 99 3.73 17.07 12.31
C PHE A 99 4.35 16.60 13.62
N PHE A 100 4.08 17.28 14.73
CA PHE A 100 4.54 16.89 16.06
C PHE A 100 4.06 15.49 16.44
N THR A 101 2.76 15.20 16.25
CA THR A 101 2.19 13.86 16.48
C THR A 101 2.86 12.80 15.61
N SER A 102 3.11 13.10 14.33
CA SER A 102 3.80 12.20 13.40
C SER A 102 5.25 11.91 13.86
N MET A 103 5.95 12.91 14.41
CA MET A 103 7.29 12.74 14.98
C MET A 103 7.26 11.84 16.22
N ILE A 104 6.29 12.02 17.13
CA ILE A 104 6.12 11.14 18.30
C ILE A 104 5.88 9.70 17.85
N VAL A 105 4.98 9.45 16.89
CA VAL A 105 4.70 8.11 16.38
C VAL A 105 5.96 7.47 15.76
N THR A 106 6.73 8.24 14.98
CA THR A 106 8.00 7.76 14.39
C THR A 106 9.04 7.43 15.48
N PHE A 107 9.12 8.25 16.52
CA PHE A 107 9.99 7.99 17.68
C PHE A 107 9.57 6.72 18.43
N LEU A 108 8.28 6.54 18.69
CA LEU A 108 7.73 5.34 19.32
C LEU A 108 8.01 4.09 18.48
N ALA A 109 7.94 4.20 17.14
CA ALA A 109 8.32 3.12 16.23
C ALA A 109 9.82 2.75 16.38
N ALA A 110 10.72 3.74 16.54
CA ALA A 110 12.14 3.50 16.77
C ALA A 110 12.40 2.83 18.13
N VAL A 111 11.70 3.26 19.17
CA VAL A 111 11.77 2.64 20.52
C VAL A 111 11.26 1.20 20.46
N SER A 112 10.12 0.95 19.82
CA SER A 112 9.55 -0.39 19.64
C SER A 112 10.50 -1.32 18.89
N ALA A 113 11.13 -0.82 17.82
CA ALA A 113 12.14 -1.57 17.07
C ALA A 113 13.38 -1.91 17.92
N LYS A 114 13.75 -1.05 18.88
CA LYS A 114 14.86 -1.30 19.83
C LYS A 114 14.49 -2.38 20.85
N LEU A 115 13.28 -2.34 21.37
CA LEU A 115 12.78 -3.31 22.34
C LEU A 115 12.59 -4.70 21.70
N CYS A 116 12.32 -4.74 20.40
CA CYS A 116 12.22 -5.98 19.65
C CYS A 116 13.63 -6.60 19.48
N ASN A 117 13.94 -7.61 20.30
CA ASN A 117 15.24 -8.29 20.32
C ASN A 117 15.37 -9.32 19.17
N ALA A 118 15.06 -8.89 17.94
CA ALA A 118 15.13 -9.73 16.76
C ALA A 118 16.59 -10.11 16.47
N LYS A 119 16.88 -11.40 16.38
CA LYS A 119 18.17 -11.88 15.85
C LYS A 119 18.14 -11.72 14.33
N GLU A 120 19.08 -10.95 13.79
CA GLU A 120 19.22 -10.79 12.34
C GLU A 120 19.73 -12.10 11.72
N ALA A 121 19.02 -12.66 10.76
CA ALA A 121 19.57 -13.71 9.93
C ALA A 121 20.68 -13.13 9.04
N PRO A 122 21.79 -13.89 8.80
CA PRO A 122 22.84 -13.45 7.90
C PRO A 122 22.26 -13.06 6.53
N LEU A 123 22.74 -11.93 5.99
CA LEU A 123 22.38 -11.54 4.63
C LEU A 123 22.88 -12.62 3.66
N PRO A 124 22.05 -13.07 2.70
CA PRO A 124 22.46 -14.07 1.73
C PRO A 124 23.75 -13.66 1.02
N ALA A 125 24.65 -14.61 0.77
CA ALA A 125 25.88 -14.39 0.02
C ALA A 125 25.60 -13.79 -1.36
N GLU A 126 26.54 -13.00 -1.85
CA GLU A 126 26.41 -12.23 -3.08
C GLU A 126 26.15 -13.13 -4.28
N LYS A 127 24.97 -13.09 -4.87
CA LYS A 127 24.76 -13.56 -6.23
C LYS A 127 25.40 -12.53 -7.18
N LYS A 128 26.36 -12.99 -8.02
CA LYS A 128 27.06 -12.23 -9.07
C LYS A 128 26.15 -11.21 -9.74
N HIS A 129 26.72 -10.06 -10.10
CA HIS A 129 26.14 -8.94 -10.84
C HIS A 129 24.83 -9.25 -11.59
N MET A 130 23.70 -9.06 -10.91
CA MET A 130 22.40 -9.06 -11.59
C MET A 130 22.21 -7.69 -12.25
N SER A 131 21.86 -7.70 -13.54
CA SER A 131 21.47 -6.50 -14.29
C SER A 131 20.39 -5.73 -13.51
N ILE A 132 20.39 -4.40 -13.60
CA ILE A 132 19.39 -3.52 -12.97
C ILE A 132 17.95 -3.96 -13.32
N ARG A 133 17.75 -4.45 -14.55
CA ARG A 133 16.48 -4.98 -15.04
C ARG A 133 15.96 -6.16 -14.19
N HIS A 134 16.84 -7.07 -13.78
CA HIS A 134 16.49 -8.19 -12.87
C HIS A 134 16.34 -7.78 -11.40
N LYS A 135 16.81 -6.58 -11.03
CA LYS A 135 16.59 -6.02 -9.68
C LYS A 135 15.23 -5.34 -9.54
N LEU A 136 14.65 -4.87 -10.63
CA LEU A 136 13.34 -4.20 -10.65
C LEU A 136 12.19 -5.17 -10.89
N CYS A 137 12.39 -6.20 -11.73
CA CYS A 137 11.35 -7.18 -12.06
C CYS A 137 11.97 -8.58 -12.12
N GLU A 138 11.48 -9.47 -11.26
CA GLU A 138 11.93 -10.87 -11.20
C GLU A 138 11.39 -11.66 -12.39
N TYR A 139 12.25 -12.49 -13.01
CA TYR A 139 11.87 -13.28 -14.17
C TYR A 139 10.76 -14.30 -13.82
N GLY A 140 9.75 -14.42 -14.68
CA GLY A 140 8.58 -15.28 -14.47
C GLY A 140 7.39 -14.61 -13.78
N THR A 141 7.54 -13.39 -13.24
CA THR A 141 6.46 -12.67 -12.54
C THR A 141 5.64 -11.74 -13.44
N GLY A 142 5.73 -11.86 -14.77
CA GLY A 142 5.13 -10.91 -15.73
C GLY A 142 3.62 -10.69 -15.54
N ILE A 143 2.83 -11.76 -15.52
CA ILE A 143 1.37 -11.67 -15.38
C ILE A 143 0.97 -11.08 -14.02
N PRO A 144 1.42 -11.62 -12.85
CA PRO A 144 1.08 -11.00 -11.58
C PRO A 144 1.60 -9.58 -11.44
N SER A 145 2.73 -9.22 -12.06
CA SER A 145 3.25 -7.83 -12.08
C SER A 145 2.29 -6.87 -12.76
N ILE A 146 1.78 -7.21 -13.94
CA ILE A 146 0.84 -6.34 -14.66
C ILE A 146 -0.46 -6.20 -13.88
N LEU A 147 -0.99 -7.28 -13.29
CA LEU A 147 -2.19 -7.21 -12.45
C LEU A 147 -1.96 -6.34 -11.22
N THR A 148 -0.77 -6.41 -10.63
CA THR A 148 -0.41 -5.57 -9.47
C THR A 148 -0.32 -4.09 -9.85
N ILE A 149 0.22 -3.74 -11.04
CA ILE A 149 0.24 -2.36 -11.55
C ILE A 149 -1.19 -1.85 -11.75
N LEU A 150 -2.06 -2.62 -12.40
CA LEU A 150 -3.46 -2.22 -12.65
C LEU A 150 -4.23 -2.03 -11.34
N PHE A 151 -4.08 -2.99 -10.41
CA PHE A 151 -4.65 -2.88 -9.08
C PHE A 151 -4.11 -1.65 -8.34
N GLY A 152 -2.80 -1.43 -8.38
CA GLY A 152 -2.14 -0.27 -7.76
C GLY A 152 -2.67 1.06 -8.32
N ALA A 153 -2.85 1.17 -9.63
CA ALA A 153 -3.38 2.37 -10.27
C ALA A 153 -4.82 2.69 -9.79
N ALA A 154 -5.68 1.69 -9.74
CA ALA A 154 -7.05 1.86 -9.23
C ALA A 154 -7.05 2.16 -7.73
N TYR A 155 -6.25 1.43 -6.94
CA TYR A 155 -6.12 1.61 -5.51
C TYR A 155 -5.62 3.01 -5.14
N GLY A 156 -4.55 3.48 -5.80
CA GLY A 156 -3.98 4.80 -5.59
C GLY A 156 -4.96 5.93 -5.93
N SER A 157 -5.68 5.78 -7.04
CA SER A 157 -6.66 6.78 -7.48
C SER A 157 -7.83 6.89 -6.50
N VAL A 158 -8.39 5.77 -6.02
CA VAL A 158 -9.47 5.80 -5.02
C VAL A 158 -8.99 6.43 -3.73
N ASN A 159 -7.84 5.99 -3.21
CA ASN A 159 -7.33 6.53 -1.94
C ASN A 159 -7.01 8.03 -1.99
N THR A 160 -6.61 8.54 -3.17
CA THR A 160 -6.24 9.95 -3.33
C THR A 160 -7.46 10.83 -3.63
N PHE A 161 -8.36 10.38 -4.49
CA PHE A 161 -9.38 11.26 -5.07
C PHE A 161 -10.80 11.06 -4.54
N ILE A 162 -11.02 10.07 -3.66
CA ILE A 162 -12.36 9.78 -3.12
C ILE A 162 -12.98 10.98 -2.38
N ALA A 163 -12.19 11.71 -1.59
CA ALA A 163 -12.65 12.88 -0.87
C ALA A 163 -13.03 14.03 -1.81
N MET A 164 -12.24 14.21 -2.89
CA MET A 164 -12.51 15.22 -3.92
C MET A 164 -13.75 14.87 -4.73
N MET A 165 -13.93 13.60 -5.11
CA MET A 165 -15.14 13.13 -5.78
C MET A 165 -16.37 13.29 -4.90
N ALA A 166 -16.29 12.93 -3.63
CA ALA A 166 -17.39 13.09 -2.69
C ALA A 166 -17.78 14.58 -2.52
N SER A 167 -16.80 15.47 -2.46
CA SER A 167 -17.03 16.92 -2.42
C SER A 167 -17.70 17.44 -3.70
N GLU A 168 -17.30 16.91 -4.87
CA GLU A 168 -17.88 17.28 -6.18
C GLU A 168 -19.39 16.96 -6.25
N VAL A 169 -19.83 15.86 -5.60
CA VAL A 169 -21.24 15.44 -5.59
C VAL A 169 -21.98 15.84 -4.28
N GLY A 170 -21.34 16.64 -3.41
CA GLY A 170 -21.95 17.14 -2.18
C GLY A 170 -22.11 16.09 -1.07
N ILE A 171 -21.31 15.03 -1.06
CA ILE A 171 -21.31 14.02 -0.01
C ILE A 171 -20.37 14.43 1.11
N GLU A 172 -20.93 14.66 2.30
CA GLU A 172 -20.17 14.90 3.53
C GLU A 172 -19.65 13.57 4.13
N ASN A 173 -18.63 13.66 5.00
CA ASN A 173 -18.08 12.54 5.76
C ASN A 173 -17.51 11.39 4.87
N ALA A 174 -16.94 11.71 3.72
CA ALA A 174 -16.33 10.74 2.81
C ALA A 174 -15.26 9.85 3.49
N GLY A 175 -14.66 10.29 4.59
CA GLY A 175 -13.71 9.52 5.40
C GLY A 175 -14.27 8.19 5.92
N LEU A 176 -15.60 8.08 6.11
CA LEU A 176 -16.25 6.83 6.49
C LEU A 176 -16.08 5.71 5.46
N PHE A 177 -15.87 6.06 4.20
CA PHE A 177 -15.52 5.10 3.14
C PHE A 177 -14.30 4.25 3.53
N PHE A 178 -13.26 4.87 4.06
CA PHE A 178 -12.04 4.15 4.46
C PHE A 178 -12.26 3.27 5.69
N ILE A 179 -13.06 3.73 6.65
CA ILE A 179 -13.36 2.95 7.86
C ILE A 179 -14.14 1.69 7.50
N VAL A 180 -15.23 1.84 6.76
CA VAL A 180 -16.07 0.71 6.32
C VAL A 180 -15.26 -0.22 5.41
N GLY A 181 -14.56 0.32 4.41
CA GLY A 181 -13.71 -0.47 3.51
C GLY A 181 -12.68 -1.30 4.28
N THR A 182 -12.03 -0.71 5.28
CA THR A 182 -11.04 -1.41 6.11
C THR A 182 -11.66 -2.57 6.90
N ILE A 183 -12.85 -2.40 7.46
CA ILE A 183 -13.56 -3.50 8.15
C ILE A 183 -13.73 -4.69 7.19
N PHE A 184 -14.16 -4.43 5.96
CA PHE A 184 -14.34 -5.49 4.97
C PHE A 184 -13.04 -6.07 4.43
N VAL A 185 -11.94 -5.30 4.38
CA VAL A 185 -10.58 -5.84 4.16
C VAL A 185 -10.22 -6.84 5.26
N PHE A 186 -10.49 -6.54 6.54
CA PHE A 186 -10.25 -7.47 7.65
C PHE A 186 -11.07 -8.74 7.52
N ILE A 187 -12.36 -8.61 7.23
CA ILE A 187 -13.29 -9.75 7.08
C ILE A 187 -12.85 -10.64 5.92
N SER A 188 -12.38 -10.08 4.81
CA SER A 188 -12.03 -10.84 3.60
C SER A 188 -10.73 -11.66 3.74
N ARG A 189 -9.77 -11.25 4.56
CA ARG A 189 -8.43 -11.87 4.67
C ARG A 189 -8.43 -13.35 5.08
N PRO A 190 -9.19 -13.80 6.10
CA PRO A 190 -9.23 -15.22 6.47
C PRO A 190 -9.79 -16.10 5.36
N PHE A 191 -10.72 -15.58 4.57
CA PHE A 191 -11.32 -16.32 3.45
C PHE A 191 -10.34 -16.42 2.27
N GLY A 192 -9.67 -15.31 1.92
CA GLY A 192 -8.74 -15.26 0.79
C GLY A 192 -7.59 -16.24 0.93
N GLY A 193 -6.92 -16.28 2.08
CA GLY A 193 -5.80 -17.19 2.32
C GLY A 193 -6.21 -18.66 2.23
N ARG A 194 -7.30 -19.06 2.89
CA ARG A 194 -7.79 -20.44 2.88
C ARG A 194 -8.21 -20.92 1.49
N ILE A 195 -8.92 -20.08 0.73
CA ILE A 195 -9.34 -20.42 -0.64
C ILE A 195 -8.12 -20.48 -1.56
N PHE A 196 -7.16 -19.57 -1.40
CA PHE A 196 -5.93 -19.59 -2.19
C PHE A 196 -5.14 -20.88 -1.97
N ASP A 197 -4.97 -21.31 -0.73
CA ASP A 197 -4.20 -22.50 -0.37
C ASP A 197 -4.92 -23.80 -0.79
N SER A 198 -6.26 -23.83 -0.76
CA SER A 198 -7.05 -25.02 -1.08
C SER A 198 -7.42 -25.18 -2.56
N LYS A 199 -7.73 -24.08 -3.24
CA LYS A 199 -8.25 -24.09 -4.63
C LYS A 199 -7.35 -23.36 -5.63
N GLY A 200 -6.32 -22.65 -5.16
CA GLY A 200 -5.40 -21.88 -6.00
C GLY A 200 -5.81 -20.44 -6.21
N GLY A 201 -4.86 -19.65 -6.74
CA GLY A 201 -4.98 -18.17 -6.86
C GLY A 201 -6.13 -17.70 -7.74
N PHE A 202 -6.48 -18.44 -8.80
CA PHE A 202 -7.57 -18.08 -9.71
C PHE A 202 -8.91 -17.90 -8.97
N TRP A 203 -9.21 -18.82 -8.04
CA TRP A 203 -10.46 -18.83 -7.26
C TRP A 203 -10.58 -17.72 -6.21
N VAL A 204 -9.54 -16.96 -6.02
CA VAL A 204 -9.55 -15.78 -5.13
C VAL A 204 -9.41 -14.49 -5.94
N ILE A 205 -8.48 -14.47 -6.90
CA ILE A 205 -8.16 -13.27 -7.67
C ILE A 205 -9.33 -12.87 -8.59
N LEU A 206 -9.99 -13.85 -9.23
CA LEU A 206 -11.11 -13.55 -10.12
C LEU A 206 -12.32 -13.01 -9.34
N PRO A 207 -12.84 -13.67 -8.29
CA PRO A 207 -13.95 -13.12 -7.51
C PRO A 207 -13.57 -11.81 -6.81
N GLY A 208 -12.35 -11.70 -6.27
CA GLY A 208 -11.83 -10.48 -5.66
C GLY A 208 -11.82 -9.31 -6.64
N GLY A 209 -11.38 -9.57 -7.89
CA GLY A 209 -11.39 -8.58 -8.97
C GLY A 209 -12.80 -8.14 -9.37
N ILE A 210 -13.74 -9.09 -9.45
CA ILE A 210 -15.15 -8.80 -9.76
C ILE A 210 -15.76 -7.93 -8.66
N LEU A 211 -15.57 -8.29 -7.38
CA LEU A 211 -16.08 -7.51 -6.26
C LEU A 211 -15.46 -6.10 -6.23
N TYR A 212 -14.18 -5.99 -6.49
CA TYR A 212 -13.49 -4.70 -6.57
C TYR A 212 -14.06 -3.81 -7.69
N LEU A 213 -14.31 -4.38 -8.88
CA LEU A 213 -14.94 -3.69 -10.02
C LEU A 213 -16.39 -3.30 -9.73
N ILE A 214 -17.18 -4.15 -9.04
CA ILE A 214 -18.52 -3.80 -8.56
C ILE A 214 -18.44 -2.61 -7.63
N GLY A 215 -17.50 -2.60 -6.68
CA GLY A 215 -17.27 -1.47 -5.79
C GLY A 215 -16.99 -0.17 -6.54
N LEU A 216 -16.11 -0.21 -7.55
CA LEU A 216 -15.83 0.94 -8.40
C LEU A 216 -17.05 1.38 -9.22
N GLY A 217 -17.85 0.43 -9.75
CA GLY A 217 -19.08 0.72 -10.49
C GLY A 217 -20.13 1.41 -9.62
N ILE A 218 -20.32 0.96 -8.38
CA ILE A 218 -21.22 1.61 -7.42
C ILE A 218 -20.67 2.99 -7.03
N LEU A 219 -19.34 3.12 -6.87
CA LEU A 219 -18.68 4.38 -6.54
C LEU A 219 -19.00 5.48 -7.54
N VAL A 220 -18.95 5.17 -8.83
CA VAL A 220 -19.26 6.13 -9.92
C VAL A 220 -20.71 6.64 -9.85
N SER A 221 -21.63 5.80 -9.39
CA SER A 221 -23.05 6.15 -9.23
C SER A 221 -23.40 6.78 -7.87
N ALA A 222 -22.39 6.99 -7.00
CA ALA A 222 -22.62 7.47 -5.65
C ALA A 222 -23.04 8.95 -5.64
N GLN A 223 -24.28 9.20 -5.25
CA GLN A 223 -24.86 10.55 -4.99
C GLN A 223 -25.28 10.73 -3.52
N SER A 224 -24.99 9.75 -2.68
CA SER A 224 -25.29 9.79 -1.25
C SER A 224 -24.25 9.02 -0.45
N LEU A 225 -24.11 9.37 0.82
CA LEU A 225 -23.21 8.68 1.74
C LEU A 225 -23.51 7.18 1.81
N THR A 226 -24.78 6.79 1.83
CA THR A 226 -25.17 5.37 1.88
C THR A 226 -24.63 4.58 0.67
N VAL A 227 -24.78 5.11 -0.54
CA VAL A 227 -24.27 4.45 -1.76
C VAL A 227 -22.74 4.42 -1.75
N LEU A 228 -22.08 5.49 -1.26
CA LEU A 228 -20.63 5.54 -1.09
C LEU A 228 -20.14 4.45 -0.12
N LEU A 229 -20.85 4.23 1.01
CA LEU A 229 -20.51 3.19 1.96
C LEU A 229 -20.77 1.78 1.41
N VAL A 230 -21.84 1.57 0.63
CA VAL A 230 -22.04 0.31 -0.09
C VAL A 230 -20.91 0.04 -1.07
N ALA A 231 -20.46 1.04 -1.82
CA ALA A 231 -19.30 0.92 -2.68
C ALA A 231 -18.05 0.48 -1.90
N SER A 232 -17.83 1.05 -0.71
CA SER A 232 -16.67 0.74 0.12
C SER A 232 -16.67 -0.70 0.64
N VAL A 233 -17.83 -1.32 0.86
CA VAL A 233 -17.96 -2.74 1.23
C VAL A 233 -17.36 -3.63 0.14
N PHE A 234 -17.79 -3.46 -1.09
CA PHE A 234 -17.31 -4.26 -2.22
C PHE A 234 -15.85 -3.96 -2.56
N TYR A 235 -15.46 -2.68 -2.52
CA TYR A 235 -14.09 -2.22 -2.71
C TYR A 235 -13.15 -2.82 -1.67
N GLY A 236 -13.51 -2.75 -0.38
CA GLY A 236 -12.71 -3.25 0.74
C GLY A 236 -12.58 -4.78 0.69
N PHE A 237 -13.70 -5.49 0.49
CA PHE A 237 -13.70 -6.95 0.42
C PHE A 237 -12.88 -7.43 -0.78
N GLY A 238 -13.09 -6.87 -1.96
CA GLY A 238 -12.34 -7.19 -3.17
C GLY A 238 -10.84 -6.89 -3.04
N GLY A 239 -10.48 -5.69 -2.55
CA GLY A 239 -9.08 -5.29 -2.32
C GLY A 239 -8.38 -6.15 -1.28
N GLY A 240 -9.08 -6.54 -0.21
CA GLY A 240 -8.57 -7.42 0.83
C GLY A 240 -8.29 -8.85 0.34
N LEU A 241 -9.01 -9.33 -0.68
CA LEU A 241 -8.73 -10.59 -1.38
C LEU A 241 -7.58 -10.44 -2.36
N LEU A 242 -7.58 -9.37 -3.17
CA LEU A 242 -6.64 -9.19 -4.28
C LEU A 242 -5.20 -9.01 -3.83
N LEU A 243 -4.95 -8.07 -2.92
CA LEU A 243 -3.60 -7.66 -2.56
C LEU A 243 -2.73 -8.83 -2.05
N PRO A 244 -3.16 -9.60 -1.02
CA PRO A 244 -2.37 -10.73 -0.55
C PRO A 244 -2.30 -11.87 -1.56
N SER A 245 -3.35 -12.08 -2.38
CA SER A 245 -3.37 -13.14 -3.38
C SER A 245 -2.42 -12.87 -4.55
N LEU A 246 -2.31 -11.61 -5.00
CA LEU A 246 -1.34 -11.21 -6.02
C LEU A 246 0.09 -11.38 -5.52
N MET A 247 0.36 -11.00 -4.27
CA MET A 247 1.66 -11.22 -3.64
C MET A 247 1.99 -12.71 -3.54
N THR A 248 1.05 -13.52 -3.04
CA THR A 248 1.24 -14.98 -2.92
C THR A 248 1.46 -15.63 -4.28
N TRP A 249 0.71 -15.23 -5.30
CA TRP A 249 0.92 -15.72 -6.66
C TRP A 249 2.32 -15.37 -7.16
N MET A 250 2.77 -14.14 -6.98
CA MET A 250 4.10 -13.69 -7.39
C MET A 250 5.22 -14.48 -6.69
N LEU A 251 5.02 -14.84 -5.41
CA LEU A 251 5.95 -15.68 -4.65
C LEU A 251 5.94 -17.14 -5.08
N ASN A 252 4.81 -17.64 -5.59
CA ASN A 252 4.64 -19.05 -5.98
C ASN A 252 5.14 -19.35 -7.40
N VAL A 253 5.25 -18.35 -8.28
CA VAL A 253 5.78 -18.53 -9.65
C VAL A 253 7.32 -18.52 -9.71
N VAL A 254 7.99 -18.32 -8.59
CA VAL A 254 9.46 -18.31 -8.49
C VAL A 254 9.96 -19.38 -7.53
N THR A 255 11.20 -19.81 -7.72
CA THR A 255 11.88 -20.75 -6.80
C THR A 255 12.12 -20.11 -5.42
N PRO A 256 12.21 -20.90 -4.34
CA PRO A 256 12.35 -20.39 -2.97
C PRO A 256 13.51 -19.39 -2.76
N ASP A 257 14.61 -19.59 -3.45
CA ASP A 257 15.79 -18.72 -3.40
C ASP A 257 15.58 -17.34 -4.06
N ARG A 258 14.54 -17.20 -4.91
CA ARG A 258 14.20 -15.97 -5.64
C ARG A 258 13.01 -15.22 -5.03
N ARG A 259 12.37 -15.73 -3.99
CA ARG A 259 11.18 -15.13 -3.34
C ARG A 259 11.42 -13.72 -2.83
N SER A 260 12.62 -13.40 -2.36
CA SER A 260 12.94 -12.03 -1.94
C SER A 260 12.92 -11.04 -3.12
N GLY A 261 13.37 -11.48 -4.29
CA GLY A 261 13.29 -10.69 -5.53
C GLY A 261 11.83 -10.50 -5.99
N ALA A 262 11.03 -11.57 -5.93
CA ALA A 262 9.60 -11.51 -6.26
C ALA A 262 8.81 -10.59 -5.31
N SER A 263 9.11 -10.63 -4.01
CA SER A 263 8.51 -9.71 -3.04
C SER A 263 8.87 -8.25 -3.33
N ALA A 264 10.14 -7.96 -3.64
CA ALA A 264 10.57 -6.63 -4.05
C ALA A 264 9.88 -6.19 -5.35
N THR A 265 9.74 -7.09 -6.33
CA THR A 265 9.00 -6.85 -7.57
C THR A 265 7.54 -6.49 -7.29
N PHE A 266 6.87 -7.21 -6.38
CA PHE A 266 5.49 -6.92 -6.01
C PHE A 266 5.30 -5.48 -5.52
N TYR A 267 6.11 -5.05 -4.55
CA TYR A 267 6.02 -3.69 -4.03
C TYR A 267 6.40 -2.64 -5.07
N ASN A 268 7.44 -2.87 -5.87
CA ASN A 268 7.81 -1.98 -6.97
C ASN A 268 6.66 -1.81 -7.98
N MET A 269 6.00 -2.90 -8.36
CA MET A 269 4.87 -2.86 -9.31
C MET A 269 3.64 -2.19 -8.70
N LEU A 270 3.39 -2.42 -7.41
CA LEU A 270 2.31 -1.75 -6.67
C LEU A 270 2.56 -0.24 -6.60
N ASP A 271 3.78 0.18 -6.27
CA ASP A 271 4.14 1.60 -6.15
C ASP A 271 4.15 2.30 -7.52
N ILE A 272 4.67 1.65 -8.56
CA ILE A 272 4.60 2.14 -9.93
C ILE A 272 3.14 2.31 -10.37
N GLY A 273 2.29 1.31 -10.11
CA GLY A 273 0.87 1.37 -10.41
C GLY A 273 0.19 2.51 -9.67
N THR A 274 0.37 2.59 -8.36
CA THR A 274 -0.21 3.63 -7.50
C THR A 274 0.21 5.03 -7.96
N SER A 275 1.51 5.26 -8.16
CA SER A 275 2.03 6.57 -8.55
C SER A 275 1.60 6.96 -9.95
N SER A 276 1.70 6.05 -10.93
CA SER A 276 1.27 6.33 -12.31
C SER A 276 -0.25 6.54 -12.39
N GLY A 277 -1.03 5.77 -11.63
CA GLY A 277 -2.48 5.93 -11.54
C GLY A 277 -2.87 7.30 -11.01
N ILE A 278 -2.24 7.75 -9.91
CA ILE A 278 -2.50 9.09 -9.35
C ILE A 278 -2.17 10.19 -10.36
N ILE A 279 -1.00 10.11 -11.01
CA ILE A 279 -0.57 11.15 -11.97
C ILE A 279 -1.47 11.17 -13.20
N LEU A 280 -1.66 10.03 -13.86
CA LEU A 280 -2.42 9.96 -15.12
C LEU A 280 -3.91 10.25 -14.90
N LEU A 281 -4.52 9.61 -13.90
CA LEU A 281 -5.94 9.79 -13.63
C LEU A 281 -6.24 11.14 -12.97
N GLY A 282 -5.32 11.68 -12.18
CA GLY A 282 -5.43 13.04 -11.66
C GLY A 282 -5.41 14.10 -12.76
N SER A 283 -4.57 13.92 -13.81
CA SER A 283 -4.58 14.79 -14.98
C SER A 283 -5.90 14.71 -15.75
N VAL A 284 -6.46 13.50 -15.86
CA VAL A 284 -7.78 13.30 -16.49
C VAL A 284 -8.88 13.95 -15.64
N ALA A 285 -8.85 13.77 -14.30
CA ALA A 285 -9.82 14.37 -13.39
C ALA A 285 -9.89 15.89 -13.49
N GLY A 286 -8.75 16.54 -13.70
CA GLY A 286 -8.67 17.99 -13.89
C GLY A 286 -9.42 18.51 -15.14
N SER A 287 -9.64 17.66 -16.15
CA SER A 287 -10.32 18.03 -17.39
C SER A 287 -11.78 17.59 -17.46
N ILE A 288 -12.15 16.47 -16.82
CA ILE A 288 -13.49 15.87 -16.96
C ILE A 288 -14.23 15.68 -15.63
N GLY A 289 -13.63 16.05 -14.49
CA GLY A 289 -14.17 15.84 -13.14
C GLY A 289 -13.78 14.48 -12.54
N TYR A 290 -13.89 14.38 -11.22
CA TYR A 290 -13.46 13.19 -10.47
C TYR A 290 -14.42 12.01 -10.66
N VAL A 291 -15.73 12.24 -10.80
CA VAL A 291 -16.71 11.19 -11.07
C VAL A 291 -16.41 10.52 -12.42
N ASN A 292 -16.20 11.31 -13.46
CA ASN A 292 -15.95 10.79 -14.80
C ASN A 292 -14.57 10.08 -14.90
N MET A 293 -13.58 10.51 -14.13
CA MET A 293 -12.28 9.84 -14.06
C MET A 293 -12.42 8.36 -13.67
N TYR A 294 -13.34 8.02 -12.76
CA TYR A 294 -13.49 6.63 -12.32
C TYR A 294 -14.03 5.67 -13.40
N TYR A 295 -14.71 6.17 -14.43
CA TYR A 295 -15.06 5.34 -15.61
C TYR A 295 -13.80 4.87 -16.34
N TYR A 296 -12.76 5.71 -16.41
CA TYR A 296 -11.47 5.31 -16.99
C TYR A 296 -10.74 4.29 -16.10
N VAL A 297 -10.84 4.42 -14.76
CA VAL A 297 -10.29 3.42 -13.82
C VAL A 297 -10.91 2.05 -14.08
N ILE A 298 -12.23 1.98 -14.22
CA ILE A 298 -12.96 0.74 -14.53
C ILE A 298 -12.51 0.20 -15.90
N GLY A 299 -12.45 1.06 -16.94
CA GLY A 299 -12.00 0.69 -18.27
C GLY A 299 -10.62 0.06 -18.30
N VAL A 300 -9.65 0.65 -17.58
CA VAL A 300 -8.28 0.13 -17.47
C VAL A 300 -8.26 -1.26 -16.83
N MET A 301 -9.11 -1.54 -15.84
CA MET A 301 -9.18 -2.85 -15.19
C MET A 301 -9.89 -3.92 -16.04
N VAL A 302 -10.81 -3.51 -16.92
CA VAL A 302 -11.61 -4.43 -17.77
C VAL A 302 -10.88 -4.80 -19.05
N MET A 303 -10.06 -3.93 -19.63
CA MET A 303 -9.38 -4.13 -20.92
C MET A 303 -8.54 -5.43 -21.05
N ARG A 304 -8.35 -6.20 -20.01
CA ARG A 304 -7.56 -7.45 -20.00
C ARG A 304 -8.36 -8.74 -20.20
N LYS A 305 -9.67 -8.68 -20.51
CA LYS A 305 -10.47 -9.88 -20.81
C LYS A 305 -10.41 -10.32 -22.28
N ILE A 306 -9.61 -9.66 -23.15
CA ILE A 306 -9.68 -9.86 -24.62
C ILE A 306 -8.33 -10.34 -25.22
N GLN A 307 -7.52 -11.09 -24.45
CA GLN A 307 -6.44 -11.86 -25.09
C GLN A 307 -6.24 -13.21 -24.40
#